data_8bde5cd995632378ea83978631c448b1
#
_entry.id   8bde5cd995632378ea83978631c448b1
#
_cell.length_a   1.000
_cell.length_b   1.000
_cell.length_c   1.000
_cell.angle_alpha   90.00
_cell.angle_beta   90.00
_cell.angle_gamma   90.00
#
_symmetry.space_group_name_H-M   'P 1'
#
loop_
_entity.id
_entity.type
_entity.pdbx_description
1 polymer ?
#
loop_
_entity_poly.entity_id
_entity_poly.type
_entity_poly.pdbx_seq_one_letter_code
_entity_poly.pdbx_strand_id
1 'polypeptide(L)'
;LISFLPLNKFFSLLLFLVFISVTFSQDKNITKELLAEETIDSSVGFDSALSILASGDDDLIGQTITNLAKTGDTRLEEFFELYRQGSVYNWPTEDGEVRIVVNLETVMDDDFNEFSPLLEPLTGKPFLIGGKQAKPDLLDLEDISPGRKLRSLVNSSKFLIRLFSPDYETKISGVKKCGDPPFMMEAMSSLEDISNDSEEDEKIRWTANESMALINFGQKAEDFKGIKSRLVALEKLAELKSLRALARINGFEKDIENLEASKKINSQQSASLIKSISKVKKSLEGHKSSVELAGNLFRGLSYGSVLILIALGLAITFGLMGVINMAHGELVMIGAYATYEVQMYFGHSPENSVNEYYFFALPVAFLASASVGLLMEKFVVRHLYNRPLESLLATWGVSLLLIQLVRLRYGDNIGVNAPTWARGGYEISQDVVLPFARLYLLALSAACVSFIYFIIRKTRKGMLIRATMQNRDMASSLGVRTRNVDRFTFALGSGIAGVAGYGWTIVGGVTPDMGTKLFIVDSFLVVVAGGVGELAGVLCSGLGIGVITKLIEPLEFGGFTIGPVWGKVILLALIVAFIQYKPAGLFAPKGRLGDKK
;
A
#
# COMPACT_ATOMS: atom_id res chain seq x y z
N LEU A 1 -11.68 -32.69 18.05
CA LEU A 1 -12.25 -31.49 18.74
C LEU A 1 -12.20 -30.26 17.84
N ILE A 2 -12.62 -30.38 16.57
CA ILE A 2 -12.94 -29.25 15.69
C ILE A 2 -14.22 -29.64 14.95
N SER A 3 -15.30 -29.70 15.69
CA SER A 3 -16.63 -29.81 15.12
C SER A 3 -17.47 -28.64 15.63
N PHE A 4 -18.00 -27.88 14.66
CA PHE A 4 -19.05 -26.87 14.86
C PHE A 4 -18.69 -25.53 15.54
N LEU A 5 -17.98 -24.65 14.81
CA LEU A 5 -18.38 -23.25 14.88
C LEU A 5 -19.47 -23.04 13.81
N PRO A 6 -20.67 -22.62 14.17
CA PRO A 6 -21.70 -22.34 13.17
C PRO A 6 -21.22 -21.17 12.30
N LEU A 7 -21.31 -21.35 11.00
CA LEU A 7 -20.94 -20.39 9.94
C LEU A 7 -21.50 -18.97 10.20
N ASN A 8 -22.59 -18.85 10.94
CA ASN A 8 -23.21 -17.60 11.37
C ASN A 8 -22.33 -16.74 12.29
N LYS A 9 -21.48 -17.33 13.15
CA LYS A 9 -20.60 -16.53 14.04
C LYS A 9 -19.34 -16.03 13.33
N PHE A 10 -18.85 -16.77 12.34
CA PHE A 10 -17.73 -16.30 11.50
C PHE A 10 -18.17 -15.12 10.61
N PHE A 11 -19.38 -15.18 10.05
CA PHE A 11 -19.97 -14.08 9.28
C PHE A 11 -20.29 -12.86 10.12
N SER A 12 -20.73 -13.04 11.37
CA SER A 12 -21.00 -11.93 12.29
C SER A 12 -19.72 -11.17 12.68
N LEU A 13 -18.61 -11.88 12.86
CA LEU A 13 -17.31 -11.25 13.17
C LEU A 13 -16.75 -10.48 11.97
N LEU A 14 -16.92 -11.00 10.75
CA LEU A 14 -16.45 -10.35 9.53
C LEU A 14 -17.32 -9.12 9.16
N LEU A 15 -18.65 -9.19 9.37
CA LEU A 15 -19.56 -8.05 9.19
C LEU A 15 -19.33 -6.96 10.26
N PHE A 16 -18.96 -7.33 11.48
CA PHE A 16 -18.65 -6.40 12.55
C PHE A 16 -17.36 -5.61 12.26
N LEU A 17 -16.35 -6.26 11.67
CA LEU A 17 -15.13 -5.58 11.22
C LEU A 17 -15.37 -4.62 10.04
N VAL A 18 -16.33 -4.92 9.16
CA VAL A 18 -16.70 -4.04 8.03
C VAL A 18 -17.52 -2.83 8.52
N PHE A 19 -18.40 -3.01 9.54
CA PHE A 19 -19.21 -1.90 10.08
C PHE A 19 -18.40 -0.87 10.85
N ILE A 20 -17.30 -1.28 11.50
CA ILE A 20 -16.41 -0.35 12.22
C ILE A 20 -15.65 0.56 11.27
N SER A 21 -15.33 0.12 10.05
CA SER A 21 -14.58 0.95 9.07
C SER A 21 -15.42 1.99 8.34
N VAL A 22 -16.76 1.86 8.34
CA VAL A 22 -17.67 2.80 7.61
C VAL A 22 -18.16 3.94 8.50
N THR A 23 -18.22 3.76 9.83
CA THR A 23 -18.75 4.78 10.75
C THR A 23 -17.74 5.83 11.21
N PHE A 24 -16.43 5.65 10.96
CA PHE A 24 -15.39 6.61 11.38
C PHE A 24 -14.96 7.62 10.31
N SER A 25 -15.59 7.62 9.12
CA SER A 25 -15.22 8.53 8.02
C SER A 25 -16.09 9.80 7.91
N GLN A 26 -17.03 10.06 8.83
CA GLN A 26 -17.98 11.18 8.67
C GLN A 26 -17.86 12.35 9.65
N ASP A 27 -16.89 12.37 10.57
CA ASP A 27 -16.76 13.47 11.55
C ASP A 27 -15.41 14.22 11.48
N LYS A 28 -15.07 14.79 10.34
CA LYS A 28 -13.92 15.72 10.23
C LYS A 28 -14.21 17.05 9.51
N ASN A 29 -15.44 17.55 9.54
CA ASN A 29 -15.75 18.82 8.87
C ASN A 29 -16.36 19.92 9.77
N ILE A 30 -16.17 19.90 11.08
CA ILE A 30 -16.71 20.94 11.99
C ILE A 30 -15.62 21.46 12.95
N THR A 31 -14.46 21.87 12.44
CA THR A 31 -13.52 22.67 13.26
C THR A 31 -12.59 23.50 12.37
N LYS A 32 -13.17 24.22 11.41
CA LYS A 32 -12.38 25.12 10.55
C LYS A 32 -12.69 26.61 10.72
N GLU A 33 -13.41 26.98 11.79
CA GLU A 33 -13.88 28.39 11.94
C GLU A 33 -13.56 29.07 13.28
N LEU A 34 -12.67 28.55 14.12
CA LEU A 34 -12.42 29.17 15.44
C LEU A 34 -10.94 29.23 15.87
N LEU A 35 -10.01 29.51 14.96
CA LEU A 35 -8.64 29.90 15.32
C LEU A 35 -8.07 30.89 14.27
N ALA A 36 -8.75 32.02 14.11
CA ALA A 36 -8.17 33.22 13.55
C ALA A 36 -8.24 34.28 14.66
N GLU A 37 -7.10 34.51 15.33
CA GLU A 37 -6.73 35.74 16.05
C GLU A 37 -5.83 35.43 17.23
N GLU A 38 -4.54 35.43 16.95
CA GLU A 38 -3.48 36.01 17.79
C GLU A 38 -2.18 35.97 16.98
N THR A 39 -2.08 36.90 16.04
CA THR A 39 -0.82 37.18 15.33
C THR A 39 0.04 38.06 16.20
N ILE A 40 1.02 37.46 16.86
CA ILE A 40 2.17 38.20 17.41
C ILE A 40 2.89 38.85 16.24
N ASP A 41 3.14 40.14 16.38
CA ASP A 41 3.82 41.02 15.42
C ASP A 41 5.28 40.57 15.21
N SER A 42 5.48 39.56 14.35
CA SER A 42 6.76 38.95 14.02
C SER A 42 7.41 39.50 12.72
N SER A 43 6.80 40.50 12.11
CA SER A 43 7.22 41.03 10.82
C SER A 43 8.62 41.69 10.84
N VAL A 44 8.94 42.42 11.90
CA VAL A 44 10.22 43.16 12.00
C VAL A 44 11.44 42.23 12.18
N GLY A 45 11.22 41.06 12.80
CA GLY A 45 12.31 40.06 12.97
C GLY A 45 12.54 39.21 11.73
N PHE A 46 11.51 39.02 10.90
CA PHE A 46 11.57 38.18 9.73
C PHE A 46 12.30 38.84 8.56
N ASP A 47 12.01 40.10 8.26
CA ASP A 47 12.65 40.85 7.16
C ASP A 47 14.18 40.98 7.38
N SER A 48 14.61 41.18 8.64
CA SER A 48 16.03 41.18 8.98
C SER A 48 16.69 39.80 8.83
N ALA A 49 15.95 38.71 9.10
CA ALA A 49 16.46 37.35 8.89
C ALA A 49 16.52 36.98 7.40
N LEU A 50 15.56 37.46 6.60
CA LEU A 50 15.59 37.26 5.14
C LEU A 50 16.76 37.98 4.48
N SER A 51 17.10 39.20 4.90
CA SER A 51 18.23 39.92 4.33
C SER A 51 19.57 39.21 4.49
N ILE A 52 19.70 38.36 5.52
CA ILE A 52 20.89 37.50 5.72
C ILE A 52 21.02 36.43 4.64
N LEU A 53 19.90 35.97 4.02
CA LEU A 53 19.96 34.98 2.93
C LEU A 53 20.71 35.52 1.70
N ALA A 54 20.78 36.84 1.54
CA ALA A 54 21.57 37.53 0.49
C ALA A 54 23.00 37.83 0.89
N SER A 55 23.46 37.49 2.10
CA SER A 55 24.82 37.84 2.59
C SER A 55 25.96 37.09 1.90
N GLY A 56 25.68 35.95 1.26
CA GLY A 56 26.71 35.09 0.64
C GLY A 56 27.56 34.28 1.64
N ASP A 57 27.30 34.37 2.95
CA ASP A 57 27.97 33.57 3.97
C ASP A 57 27.15 32.31 4.30
N ASP A 58 27.57 31.16 3.78
CA ASP A 58 26.88 29.88 3.93
C ASP A 58 26.63 29.47 5.39
N ASP A 59 27.55 29.80 6.31
CA ASP A 59 27.41 29.40 7.72
C ASP A 59 26.42 30.30 8.45
N LEU A 60 26.40 31.60 8.14
CA LEU A 60 25.43 32.54 8.67
C LEU A 60 24.02 32.28 8.13
N ILE A 61 23.90 32.02 6.83
CA ILE A 61 22.67 31.61 6.16
C ILE A 61 22.15 30.32 6.80
N GLY A 62 23.00 29.33 7.01
CA GLY A 62 22.61 28.05 7.63
C GLY A 62 22.07 28.20 9.06
N GLN A 63 22.69 29.06 9.87
CA GLN A 63 22.19 29.38 11.22
C GLN A 63 20.83 30.07 11.16
N THR A 64 20.66 31.01 10.25
CA THR A 64 19.41 31.75 10.04
C THR A 64 18.27 30.82 9.63
N ILE A 65 18.50 29.92 8.66
CA ILE A 65 17.52 28.90 8.23
C ILE A 65 17.09 28.05 9.41
N THR A 66 18.06 27.59 10.23
CA THR A 66 17.75 26.74 11.40
C THR A 66 16.98 27.52 12.47
N ASN A 67 17.29 28.78 12.71
CA ASN A 67 16.58 29.62 13.67
C ASN A 67 15.16 29.93 13.18
N LEU A 68 14.99 30.26 11.91
CA LEU A 68 13.67 30.44 11.31
C LEU A 68 12.81 29.16 11.43
N ALA A 69 13.39 28.00 11.16
CA ALA A 69 12.67 26.75 11.29
C ALA A 69 12.20 26.45 12.73
N LYS A 70 12.94 26.88 13.74
CA LYS A 70 12.59 26.74 15.16
C LYS A 70 11.44 27.64 15.59
N THR A 71 11.10 28.68 14.84
CA THR A 71 9.95 29.53 15.16
C THR A 71 8.62 28.80 15.05
N GLY A 72 8.59 27.70 14.27
CA GLY A 72 7.39 26.89 14.07
C GLY A 72 6.37 27.52 13.11
N ASP A 73 6.71 28.59 12.42
CA ASP A 73 5.81 29.20 11.42
C ASP A 73 5.68 28.29 10.19
N THR A 74 4.52 27.67 10.05
CA THR A 74 4.24 26.71 8.96
C THR A 74 4.30 27.32 7.56
N ARG A 75 4.17 28.65 7.42
CA ARG A 75 4.30 29.38 6.14
C ARG A 75 5.73 29.28 5.59
N LEU A 76 6.70 29.14 6.47
CA LEU A 76 8.11 28.96 6.07
C LEU A 76 8.37 27.67 5.30
N GLU A 77 7.51 26.67 5.39
CA GLU A 77 7.70 25.41 4.65
C GLU A 77 7.63 25.64 3.13
N GLU A 78 6.65 26.43 2.68
CA GLU A 78 6.51 26.79 1.27
C GLU A 78 7.65 27.71 0.82
N PHE A 79 7.98 28.72 1.62
CA PHE A 79 9.13 29.60 1.35
C PHE A 79 10.45 28.80 1.21
N PHE A 80 10.72 27.86 2.09
CA PHE A 80 11.92 27.04 2.01
C PHE A 80 11.94 26.14 0.77
N GLU A 81 10.78 25.69 0.29
CA GLU A 81 10.71 24.94 -0.95
C GLU A 81 11.06 25.84 -2.15
N LEU A 82 10.53 27.05 -2.21
CA LEU A 82 10.82 28.03 -3.25
C LEU A 82 12.29 28.45 -3.24
N TYR A 83 12.86 28.68 -2.04
CA TYR A 83 14.29 28.98 -1.88
C TYR A 83 15.16 27.82 -2.39
N ARG A 84 14.83 26.58 -2.06
CA ARG A 84 15.53 25.39 -2.53
C ARG A 84 15.48 25.23 -4.05
N GLN A 85 14.35 25.62 -4.67
CA GLN A 85 14.14 25.54 -6.12
C GLN A 85 14.87 26.66 -6.88
N GLY A 86 15.32 27.72 -6.19
CA GLY A 86 15.96 28.86 -6.80
C GLY A 86 14.95 29.89 -7.35
N SER A 87 13.77 29.96 -6.75
CA SER A 87 12.72 30.93 -7.10
C SER A 87 12.73 32.17 -6.20
N VAL A 88 13.73 32.31 -5.34
CA VAL A 88 13.91 33.45 -4.42
C VAL A 88 15.06 34.32 -4.88
N TYR A 89 14.80 35.61 -4.97
CA TYR A 89 15.72 36.60 -5.52
C TYR A 89 15.91 37.76 -4.54
N ASN A 90 17.08 38.38 -4.62
CA ASN A 90 17.35 39.65 -4.01
C ASN A 90 17.06 40.77 -5.02
N TRP A 91 16.19 41.71 -4.64
CA TRP A 91 15.85 42.84 -5.47
C TRP A 91 16.30 44.16 -4.83
N PRO A 92 17.36 44.80 -5.37
CA PRO A 92 17.75 46.13 -4.95
C PRO A 92 16.72 47.14 -5.52
N THR A 93 15.91 47.75 -4.64
CA THR A 93 14.94 48.77 -5.04
C THR A 93 15.63 50.11 -5.30
N GLU A 94 15.00 50.98 -6.09
CA GLU A 94 15.50 52.32 -6.41
C GLU A 94 15.76 53.20 -5.15
N ASP A 95 15.10 52.89 -4.04
CA ASP A 95 15.27 53.55 -2.75
C ASP A 95 16.52 53.06 -1.99
N GLY A 96 17.25 52.10 -2.54
CA GLY A 96 18.48 51.52 -1.93
C GLY A 96 18.20 50.47 -0.85
N GLU A 97 16.96 50.05 -0.64
CA GLU A 97 16.60 48.93 0.20
C GLU A 97 16.72 47.62 -0.58
N VAL A 98 17.31 46.62 0.06
CA VAL A 98 17.41 45.26 -0.47
C VAL A 98 16.23 44.46 0.02
N ARG A 99 15.44 43.92 -0.90
CA ARG A 99 14.24 43.13 -0.55
C ARG A 99 14.32 41.73 -1.14
N ILE A 100 14.00 40.75 -0.32
CA ILE A 100 13.87 39.37 -0.77
C ILE A 100 12.47 39.15 -1.33
N VAL A 101 12.41 38.64 -2.54
CA VAL A 101 11.16 38.44 -3.32
C VAL A 101 11.14 37.06 -3.96
N VAL A 102 9.94 36.61 -4.32
CA VAL A 102 9.75 35.34 -5.03
C VAL A 102 9.30 35.62 -6.46
N ASN A 103 9.92 34.94 -7.42
CA ASN A 103 9.48 34.92 -8.82
C ASN A 103 9.22 33.48 -9.25
N LEU A 104 8.01 33.19 -9.75
CA LEU A 104 7.60 31.88 -10.24
C LEU A 104 7.47 31.81 -11.76
N GLU A 105 7.18 32.96 -12.39
CA GLU A 105 6.91 33.04 -13.83
C GLU A 105 7.58 34.28 -14.42
N THR A 106 8.11 34.14 -15.61
CA THR A 106 8.58 35.28 -16.43
C THR A 106 7.55 35.53 -17.51
N VAL A 107 7.08 36.76 -17.65
CA VAL A 107 6.09 37.16 -18.65
C VAL A 107 6.78 38.05 -19.68
N MET A 108 6.60 37.76 -20.97
CA MET A 108 7.05 38.61 -22.07
C MET A 108 5.95 39.59 -22.46
N ASP A 109 6.34 40.84 -22.75
CA ASP A 109 5.43 41.80 -23.38
C ASP A 109 5.48 41.70 -24.92
N ASP A 110 4.64 42.54 -25.58
CA ASP A 110 4.57 42.57 -27.05
C ASP A 110 5.87 43.07 -27.71
N ASP A 111 6.78 43.72 -26.95
CA ASP A 111 8.09 44.22 -27.37
C ASP A 111 9.25 43.24 -27.04
N PHE A 112 8.95 42.01 -26.60
CA PHE A 112 9.90 40.99 -26.20
C PHE A 112 10.75 41.33 -24.96
N ASN A 113 10.30 42.23 -24.09
CA ASN A 113 10.93 42.44 -22.79
C ASN A 113 10.42 41.39 -21.79
N GLU A 114 11.33 40.85 -20.99
CA GLU A 114 11.01 39.87 -19.95
C GLU A 114 10.75 40.56 -18.62
N PHE A 115 9.55 40.41 -18.06
CA PHE A 115 9.19 40.93 -16.75
C PHE A 115 8.91 39.82 -15.76
N SER A 116 9.30 40.06 -14.52
CA SER A 116 9.14 39.12 -13.41
C SER A 116 8.07 39.60 -12.44
N PRO A 117 6.83 39.07 -12.45
CA PRO A 117 5.81 39.41 -11.48
C PRO A 117 6.26 38.93 -10.08
N LEU A 118 6.51 39.89 -9.17
CA LEU A 118 7.05 39.58 -7.85
C LEU A 118 5.95 39.20 -6.87
N LEU A 119 6.27 38.24 -5.98
CA LEU A 119 5.42 37.78 -4.88
C LEU A 119 6.13 38.00 -3.53
N GLU A 120 5.33 38.21 -2.49
CA GLU A 120 5.82 38.26 -1.11
C GLU A 120 6.27 36.89 -0.63
N PRO A 121 7.42 36.77 0.05
CA PRO A 121 8.04 35.48 0.41
C PRO A 121 7.19 34.56 1.27
N LEU A 122 6.41 35.14 2.22
CA LEU A 122 5.63 34.35 3.20
C LEU A 122 4.17 34.16 2.82
N THR A 123 3.62 35.12 2.08
CA THR A 123 2.16 35.13 1.82
C THR A 123 1.83 34.64 0.43
N GLY A 124 2.83 34.57 -0.47
CA GLY A 124 2.62 34.27 -1.90
C GLY A 124 1.74 35.30 -2.63
N LYS A 125 1.40 36.42 -1.96
CA LYS A 125 0.60 37.47 -2.56
C LYS A 125 1.44 38.36 -3.49
N PRO A 126 0.82 39.03 -4.47
CA PRO A 126 1.52 39.98 -5.31
C PRO A 126 2.23 41.05 -4.47
N PHE A 127 3.53 41.22 -4.71
CA PHE A 127 4.31 42.27 -4.08
C PHE A 127 3.92 43.65 -4.69
N LEU A 128 3.38 44.52 -3.86
CA LEU A 128 2.80 45.79 -4.36
C LEU A 128 3.69 46.99 -4.05
N ILE A 129 3.96 47.80 -5.07
CA ILE A 129 4.53 49.15 -4.94
C ILE A 129 3.52 50.15 -5.48
N GLY A 130 3.12 51.14 -4.65
CA GLY A 130 2.15 52.11 -5.04
C GLY A 130 0.79 51.57 -5.48
N GLY A 131 0.39 50.39 -4.97
CA GLY A 131 -0.87 49.71 -5.28
C GLY A 131 -0.89 48.91 -6.59
N LYS A 132 0.25 48.75 -7.26
CA LYS A 132 0.44 47.88 -8.44
C LYS A 132 1.46 46.83 -8.16
N GLN A 133 1.29 45.64 -8.73
CA GLN A 133 2.28 44.56 -8.61
C GLN A 133 3.60 44.98 -9.24
N ALA A 134 4.68 44.83 -8.51
CA ALA A 134 6.03 45.08 -9.00
C ALA A 134 6.39 44.04 -10.08
N LYS A 135 6.90 44.54 -11.20
CA LYS A 135 7.31 43.73 -12.36
C LYS A 135 8.64 44.28 -12.90
N PRO A 136 9.78 44.09 -12.18
CA PRO A 136 11.07 44.48 -12.69
C PRO A 136 11.51 43.60 -13.87
N ASP A 137 12.52 44.05 -14.59
CA ASP A 137 13.26 43.23 -15.54
C ASP A 137 13.93 42.04 -14.79
N LEU A 138 14.00 40.90 -15.44
CA LEU A 138 14.70 39.74 -14.86
C LEU A 138 16.19 40.05 -14.54
N LEU A 139 16.79 40.92 -15.29
CA LEU A 139 18.19 41.37 -15.10
C LEU A 139 18.42 42.20 -13.82
N ASP A 140 17.33 42.78 -13.27
CA ASP A 140 17.40 43.55 -12.02
C ASP A 140 17.32 42.65 -10.77
N LEU A 141 17.11 41.34 -10.94
CA LEU A 141 16.99 40.37 -9.86
C LEU A 141 18.32 39.62 -9.68
N GLU A 142 18.86 39.64 -8.47
CA GLU A 142 20.05 38.88 -8.11
C GLU A 142 19.65 37.48 -7.61
N ASP A 143 20.18 36.42 -8.22
CA ASP A 143 19.96 35.04 -7.80
C ASP A 143 20.66 34.74 -6.46
N ILE A 144 19.88 34.34 -5.45
CA ILE A 144 20.40 33.92 -4.15
C ILE A 144 20.21 32.42 -3.90
N SER A 145 20.14 31.63 -4.96
CA SER A 145 19.91 30.19 -4.89
C SER A 145 20.92 29.50 -3.97
N PRO A 146 20.43 28.63 -3.05
CA PRO A 146 21.30 27.96 -2.10
C PRO A 146 22.23 26.95 -2.78
N GLY A 147 23.49 26.91 -2.36
CA GLY A 147 24.46 25.90 -2.74
C GLY A 147 24.02 24.49 -2.25
N ARG A 148 24.76 23.44 -2.69
CA ARG A 148 24.41 22.04 -2.38
C ARG A 148 24.28 21.77 -0.87
N LYS A 149 25.16 22.34 -0.05
CA LYS A 149 25.18 22.20 1.42
C LYS A 149 23.93 22.82 2.03
N LEU A 150 23.59 24.04 1.62
CA LEU A 150 22.41 24.77 2.10
C LEU A 150 21.11 24.11 1.63
N ARG A 151 21.04 23.60 0.40
CA ARG A 151 19.86 22.85 -0.07
C ARG A 151 19.56 21.63 0.81
N SER A 152 20.58 20.93 1.27
CA SER A 152 20.43 19.82 2.20
C SER A 152 19.91 20.29 3.55
N LEU A 153 20.42 21.40 4.07
CA LEU A 153 19.99 21.99 5.33
C LEU A 153 18.56 22.51 5.26
N VAL A 154 18.19 23.21 4.19
CA VAL A 154 16.81 23.68 3.94
C VAL A 154 15.83 22.50 3.95
N ASN A 155 16.19 21.41 3.26
CA ASN A 155 15.35 20.22 3.24
C ASN A 155 15.18 19.59 4.62
N SER A 156 16.22 19.59 5.45
CA SER A 156 16.14 19.11 6.83
C SER A 156 15.29 20.05 7.69
N SER A 157 15.48 21.36 7.56
CA SER A 157 14.80 22.38 8.37
C SER A 157 13.29 22.39 8.16
N LYS A 158 12.79 21.96 7.01
CA LYS A 158 11.35 21.76 6.77
C LYS A 158 10.72 20.78 7.76
N PHE A 159 11.46 19.75 8.16
CA PHE A 159 10.94 18.78 9.14
C PHE A 159 10.87 19.36 10.55
N LEU A 160 11.72 20.35 10.88
CA LEU A 160 11.60 21.09 12.15
C LEU A 160 10.32 21.93 12.20
N ILE A 161 9.97 22.59 11.09
CA ILE A 161 8.73 23.37 10.98
C ILE A 161 7.51 22.45 11.18
N ARG A 162 7.55 21.26 10.58
CA ARG A 162 6.45 20.29 10.66
C ARG A 162 6.17 19.78 12.08
N LEU A 163 7.10 19.92 13.02
CA LEU A 163 6.87 19.59 14.43
C LEU A 163 5.75 20.44 15.04
N PHE A 164 5.54 21.64 14.53
CA PHE A 164 4.55 22.61 15.01
C PHE A 164 3.26 22.61 14.18
N SER A 165 3.15 21.73 13.16
CA SER A 165 1.97 21.67 12.33
C SER A 165 0.73 21.21 13.13
N PRO A 166 -0.43 21.86 12.96
CA PRO A 166 -1.68 21.40 13.56
C PRO A 166 -2.23 20.14 12.88
N ASP A 167 -1.74 19.80 11.66
CA ASP A 167 -2.15 18.61 10.94
C ASP A 167 -1.39 17.39 11.45
N TYR A 168 -2.14 16.37 11.91
CA TYR A 168 -1.60 15.13 12.48
C TYR A 168 -0.60 14.41 11.57
N GLU A 169 -0.93 14.24 10.28
CA GLU A 169 -0.10 13.51 9.33
C GLU A 169 1.21 14.25 9.04
N THR A 170 1.14 15.55 8.91
CA THR A 170 2.30 16.43 8.69
C THR A 170 3.20 16.41 9.93
N LYS A 171 2.63 16.55 11.14
CA LYS A 171 3.36 16.57 12.40
C LYS A 171 4.09 15.24 12.66
N ILE A 172 3.38 14.11 12.55
CA ILE A 172 4.00 12.78 12.76
C ILE A 172 5.11 12.49 11.73
N SER A 173 4.93 12.94 10.49
CA SER A 173 5.96 12.85 9.45
C SER A 173 7.20 13.66 9.83
N GLY A 174 7.04 14.89 10.33
CA GLY A 174 8.12 15.74 10.83
C GLY A 174 8.88 15.09 11.99
N VAL A 175 8.15 14.67 13.02
CA VAL A 175 8.70 14.00 14.20
C VAL A 175 9.51 12.75 13.80
N LYS A 176 8.98 11.93 12.91
CA LYS A 176 9.63 10.72 12.42
C LYS A 176 10.91 11.03 11.64
N LYS A 177 10.88 12.06 10.79
CA LYS A 177 12.02 12.44 9.94
C LYS A 177 13.18 13.05 10.71
N CYS A 178 12.94 13.73 11.81
CA CYS A 178 14.00 14.24 12.68
C CYS A 178 14.93 13.13 13.22
N GLY A 179 14.42 11.92 13.41
CA GLY A 179 15.18 10.73 13.82
C GLY A 179 15.89 9.99 12.67
N ASP A 180 15.77 10.42 11.41
CA ASP A 180 16.50 9.88 10.26
C ASP A 180 17.78 10.69 10.00
N PRO A 181 18.83 10.10 9.37
CA PRO A 181 20.00 10.85 8.91
C PRO A 181 19.65 11.88 7.81
N PRO A 182 20.26 13.08 7.85
CA PRO A 182 21.12 13.60 8.89
C PRO A 182 20.35 13.88 10.18
N PHE A 183 20.87 13.41 11.33
CA PHE A 183 20.20 13.56 12.62
C PHE A 183 20.10 15.04 13.01
N MET A 184 18.92 15.49 13.36
CA MET A 184 18.64 16.87 13.71
C MET A 184 18.77 17.07 15.23
N MET A 185 19.97 17.37 15.69
CA MET A 185 20.20 17.69 17.10
C MET A 185 19.36 18.89 17.57
N GLU A 186 19.13 19.82 16.67
CA GLU A 186 18.34 21.03 16.88
C GLU A 186 16.88 20.75 17.21
N ALA A 187 16.38 19.55 16.84
CA ALA A 187 15.02 19.12 17.13
C ALA A 187 14.84 18.58 18.55
N MET A 188 15.94 18.33 19.30
CA MET A 188 15.86 17.62 20.58
C MET A 188 14.95 18.30 21.59
N SER A 189 15.03 19.63 21.74
CA SER A 189 14.18 20.38 22.68
C SER A 189 12.70 20.29 22.30
N SER A 190 12.37 20.52 21.03
CA SER A 190 10.99 20.46 20.56
C SER A 190 10.41 19.03 20.62
N LEU A 191 11.24 18.01 20.36
CA LEU A 191 10.84 16.60 20.53
C LEU A 191 10.62 16.24 22.00
N GLU A 192 11.39 16.80 22.92
CA GLU A 192 11.23 16.61 24.35
C GLU A 192 9.92 17.26 24.84
N ASP A 193 9.63 18.48 24.38
CA ASP A 193 8.37 19.16 24.67
C ASP A 193 7.17 18.34 24.18
N ILE A 194 7.21 17.87 22.93
CA ILE A 194 6.17 17.01 22.35
C ILE A 194 6.01 15.70 23.14
N SER A 195 7.11 15.08 23.57
CA SER A 195 7.05 13.80 24.29
C SER A 195 6.45 13.93 25.69
N ASN A 196 6.61 15.10 26.32
CA ASN A 196 6.13 15.40 27.67
C ASN A 196 4.72 16.03 27.69
N ASP A 197 4.24 16.50 26.56
CA ASP A 197 2.90 17.08 26.45
C ASP A 197 1.83 15.98 26.58
N SER A 198 1.03 16.07 27.65
CA SER A 198 -0.05 15.12 27.93
C SER A 198 -1.28 15.29 27.02
N GLU A 199 -1.43 16.46 26.39
CA GLU A 199 -2.53 16.73 25.44
C GLU A 199 -2.23 16.21 24.03
N GLU A 200 -0.97 15.93 23.73
CA GLU A 200 -0.56 15.41 22.43
C GLU A 200 -0.94 13.93 22.26
N ASP A 201 -1.18 13.51 21.02
CA ASP A 201 -1.51 12.13 20.67
C ASP A 201 -0.43 11.14 21.14
N GLU A 202 -0.84 10.01 21.72
CA GLU A 202 0.07 8.98 22.25
C GLU A 202 1.10 8.50 21.22
N LYS A 203 0.69 8.40 19.96
CA LYS A 203 1.56 7.95 18.88
C LYS A 203 2.60 9.00 18.50
N ILE A 204 2.24 10.29 18.52
CA ILE A 204 3.19 11.38 18.27
C ILE A 204 4.22 11.42 19.40
N ARG A 205 3.79 11.32 20.67
CA ARG A 205 4.67 11.25 21.84
C ARG A 205 5.64 10.07 21.78
N TRP A 206 5.13 8.90 21.41
CA TRP A 206 5.98 7.72 21.24
C TRP A 206 7.00 7.93 20.12
N THR A 207 6.56 8.47 18.95
CA THR A 207 7.45 8.74 17.81
C THR A 207 8.51 9.79 18.15
N ALA A 208 8.17 10.78 18.98
CA ALA A 208 9.12 11.76 19.50
C ALA A 208 10.19 11.08 20.39
N ASN A 209 9.78 10.21 21.31
CA ASN A 209 10.69 9.41 22.12
C ASN A 209 11.61 8.50 21.28
N GLU A 210 11.06 7.86 20.24
CA GLU A 210 11.84 7.07 19.29
C GLU A 210 12.88 7.93 18.56
N SER A 211 12.46 9.09 18.04
CA SER A 211 13.34 9.98 17.27
C SER A 211 14.45 10.58 18.14
N MET A 212 14.17 10.98 19.37
CA MET A 212 15.20 11.41 20.33
C MET A 212 16.22 10.30 20.62
N ALA A 213 15.75 9.07 20.84
CA ALA A 213 16.63 7.93 21.06
C ALA A 213 17.48 7.60 19.81
N LEU A 214 16.90 7.72 18.58
CA LEU A 214 17.62 7.55 17.33
C LEU A 214 18.68 8.64 17.10
N ILE A 215 18.39 9.89 17.42
CA ILE A 215 19.34 11.00 17.35
C ILE A 215 20.52 10.72 18.28
N ASN A 216 20.25 10.36 19.55
CA ASN A 216 21.29 10.04 20.52
C ASN A 216 22.11 8.80 20.11
N PHE A 217 21.47 7.78 19.57
CA PHE A 217 22.13 6.58 19.05
C PHE A 217 23.00 6.86 17.83
N GLY A 218 22.58 7.81 16.99
CA GLY A 218 23.29 8.18 15.76
C GLY A 218 24.52 9.06 15.93
N GLN A 219 24.77 9.59 17.13
CA GLN A 219 25.91 10.45 17.39
C GLN A 219 27.24 9.70 17.25
N LYS A 220 28.28 10.41 16.79
CA LYS A 220 29.63 9.87 16.78
C LYS A 220 30.17 9.79 18.22
N ALA A 221 30.78 8.66 18.55
CA ALA A 221 31.42 8.46 19.83
C ALA A 221 32.94 8.40 19.63
N GLU A 222 33.68 9.27 20.30
CA GLU A 222 35.15 9.33 20.23
C GLU A 222 35.81 8.69 21.44
N ASP A 223 35.02 8.37 22.48
CA ASP A 223 35.45 7.82 23.74
C ASP A 223 34.47 6.78 24.32
N PHE A 224 34.88 6.14 25.42
CA PHE A 224 34.05 5.16 26.14
C PHE A 224 32.74 5.74 26.67
N LYS A 225 32.74 7.02 27.08
CA LYS A 225 31.54 7.67 27.61
C LYS A 225 30.48 7.88 26.52
N GLY A 226 30.93 8.30 25.31
CA GLY A 226 30.06 8.43 24.15
C GLY A 226 29.45 7.09 23.73
N ILE A 227 30.26 6.02 23.71
CA ILE A 227 29.75 4.64 23.43
C ILE A 227 28.71 4.20 24.46
N LYS A 228 28.94 4.46 25.73
CA LYS A 228 27.99 4.12 26.78
C LYS A 228 26.68 4.91 26.65
N SER A 229 26.73 6.18 26.28
CA SER A 229 25.54 6.98 25.99
C SER A 229 24.74 6.40 24.82
N ARG A 230 25.42 5.99 23.74
CA ARG A 230 24.78 5.32 22.60
C ARG A 230 24.15 3.97 22.99
N LEU A 231 24.79 3.21 23.88
CA LEU A 231 24.23 1.95 24.36
C LEU A 231 22.92 2.19 25.13
N VAL A 232 22.88 3.20 26.02
CA VAL A 232 21.66 3.58 26.75
C VAL A 232 20.54 3.98 25.76
N ALA A 233 20.88 4.76 24.73
CA ALA A 233 19.93 5.10 23.67
C ALA A 233 19.42 3.87 22.89
N LEU A 234 20.30 2.89 22.62
CA LEU A 234 19.93 1.62 21.98
C LEU A 234 19.04 0.77 22.89
N GLU A 235 19.28 0.73 24.19
CA GLU A 235 18.43 0.04 25.18
C GLU A 235 17.04 0.68 25.22
N LYS A 236 16.94 2.01 25.21
CA LYS A 236 15.67 2.74 25.10
C LYS A 236 14.93 2.42 23.80
N LEU A 237 15.63 2.33 22.67
CA LEU A 237 15.06 1.90 21.39
C LEU A 237 14.55 0.44 21.43
N ALA A 238 15.20 -0.43 22.19
CA ALA A 238 14.73 -1.79 22.39
C ALA A 238 13.47 -1.87 23.26
N GLU A 239 13.36 -1.03 24.30
CA GLU A 239 12.14 -0.89 25.12
C GLU A 239 10.97 -0.41 24.26
N LEU A 240 11.23 0.58 23.41
CA LEU A 240 10.28 1.10 22.43
C LEU A 240 10.00 0.12 21.27
N LYS A 241 10.74 -1.00 21.19
CA LYS A 241 10.66 -1.99 20.07
C LYS A 241 10.91 -1.38 18.68
N SER A 242 11.71 -0.33 18.58
CA SER A 242 11.99 0.37 17.33
C SER A 242 12.83 -0.49 16.38
N LEU A 243 12.24 -0.87 15.24
CA LEU A 243 12.95 -1.62 14.18
C LEU A 243 13.93 -0.75 13.38
N ARG A 244 13.79 0.60 13.46
CA ARG A 244 14.69 1.55 12.78
C ARG A 244 16.12 1.49 13.30
N ALA A 245 16.31 1.02 14.54
CA ALA A 245 17.63 0.83 15.15
C ALA A 245 18.43 -0.31 14.50
N LEU A 246 17.77 -1.38 14.05
CA LEU A 246 18.42 -2.61 13.57
C LEU A 246 19.43 -2.36 12.43
N ALA A 247 19.07 -1.51 11.47
CA ALA A 247 19.93 -1.20 10.34
C ALA A 247 21.29 -0.56 10.72
N ARG A 248 21.38 -0.01 11.95
CA ARG A 248 22.53 0.77 12.42
C ARG A 248 23.38 0.05 13.47
N ILE A 249 22.88 -1.05 14.01
CA ILE A 249 23.60 -1.83 15.05
C ILE A 249 24.94 -2.35 14.53
N ASN A 250 25.02 -2.84 13.30
CA ASN A 250 26.26 -3.32 12.71
C ASN A 250 27.32 -2.21 12.56
N GLY A 251 26.89 -0.94 12.30
CA GLY A 251 27.77 0.21 12.29
C GLY A 251 28.30 0.53 13.70
N PHE A 252 27.44 0.40 14.71
CA PHE A 252 27.82 0.61 16.11
C PHE A 252 28.82 -0.45 16.60
N GLU A 253 28.64 -1.71 16.22
CA GLU A 253 29.62 -2.77 16.51
C GLU A 253 31.01 -2.45 15.92
N LYS A 254 31.06 -1.97 14.66
CA LYS A 254 32.31 -1.53 14.01
C LYS A 254 32.95 -0.32 14.71
N ASP A 255 32.16 0.62 15.19
CA ASP A 255 32.69 1.78 15.94
C ASP A 255 33.39 1.33 17.23
N ILE A 256 32.84 0.32 17.92
CA ILE A 256 33.47 -0.27 19.12
C ILE A 256 34.79 -0.97 18.76
N GLU A 257 34.81 -1.76 17.69
CA GLU A 257 36.02 -2.43 17.20
C GLU A 257 37.12 -1.42 16.83
N ASN A 258 36.75 -0.31 16.18
CA ASN A 258 37.69 0.77 15.82
C ASN A 258 38.27 1.47 17.08
N LEU A 259 37.47 1.67 18.12
CA LEU A 259 37.92 2.26 19.37
C LEU A 259 38.81 1.28 20.17
N GLU A 260 38.56 0.00 20.11
CA GLU A 260 39.43 -1.03 20.69
C GLU A 260 40.76 -1.07 19.95
N ALA A 261 40.77 -1.07 18.62
CA ALA A 261 41.99 -1.02 17.79
C ALA A 261 42.80 0.26 18.06
N SER A 262 42.15 1.38 18.35
CA SER A 262 42.78 2.65 18.72
C SER A 262 43.22 2.71 20.19
N LYS A 263 43.08 1.60 20.96
CA LYS A 263 43.43 1.51 22.39
C LYS A 263 42.67 2.50 23.31
N LYS A 264 41.55 3.04 22.86
CA LYS A 264 40.69 3.93 23.65
C LYS A 264 39.76 3.15 24.59
N ILE A 265 39.56 1.83 24.34
CA ILE A 265 38.74 0.90 25.12
C ILE A 265 39.53 -0.38 25.31
N ASN A 266 39.40 -1.01 26.50
CA ASN A 266 40.00 -2.32 26.78
C ASN A 266 39.16 -3.45 26.18
N SER A 267 39.80 -4.58 25.79
CA SER A 267 39.11 -5.76 25.21
C SER A 267 38.02 -6.33 26.12
N GLN A 268 38.14 -6.21 27.44
CA GLN A 268 37.12 -6.65 28.39
C GLN A 268 35.87 -5.74 28.33
N GLN A 269 36.08 -4.42 28.17
CA GLN A 269 34.99 -3.46 27.99
C GLN A 269 34.31 -3.64 26.64
N SER A 270 35.07 -3.81 25.57
CA SER A 270 34.57 -4.13 24.24
C SER A 270 33.69 -5.37 24.24
N ALA A 271 34.18 -6.48 24.80
CA ALA A 271 33.42 -7.74 24.91
C ALA A 271 32.12 -7.58 25.70
N SER A 272 32.11 -6.79 26.80
CA SER A 272 30.88 -6.53 27.57
C SER A 272 29.85 -5.72 26.81
N LEU A 273 30.29 -4.70 26.05
CA LEU A 273 29.45 -3.86 25.20
C LEU A 273 28.84 -4.67 24.06
N ILE A 274 29.65 -5.45 23.34
CA ILE A 274 29.18 -6.33 22.25
C ILE A 274 28.16 -7.34 22.77
N LYS A 275 28.37 -7.90 23.96
CA LYS A 275 27.39 -8.80 24.59
C LYS A 275 26.06 -8.12 24.88
N SER A 276 26.08 -6.86 25.36
CA SER A 276 24.87 -6.08 25.59
C SER A 276 24.14 -5.75 24.28
N ILE A 277 24.90 -5.33 23.26
CA ILE A 277 24.38 -5.07 21.91
C ILE A 277 23.75 -6.33 21.31
N SER A 278 24.41 -7.49 21.42
CA SER A 278 23.89 -8.75 20.88
C SER A 278 22.58 -9.17 21.55
N LYS A 279 22.41 -8.90 22.85
CA LYS A 279 21.16 -9.12 23.58
C LYS A 279 20.04 -8.23 23.05
N VAL A 280 20.31 -6.94 22.86
CA VAL A 280 19.35 -5.98 22.31
C VAL A 280 18.99 -6.35 20.87
N LYS A 281 19.99 -6.66 20.04
CA LYS A 281 19.81 -7.09 18.65
C LYS A 281 18.88 -8.28 18.56
N LYS A 282 19.12 -9.32 19.37
CA LYS A 282 18.27 -10.53 19.42
C LYS A 282 16.83 -10.21 19.83
N SER A 283 16.63 -9.29 20.77
CA SER A 283 15.29 -8.85 21.19
C SER A 283 14.54 -8.14 20.05
N LEU A 284 15.21 -7.22 19.34
CA LEU A 284 14.64 -6.50 18.21
C LEU A 284 14.40 -7.41 16.99
N GLU A 285 15.30 -8.35 16.71
CA GLU A 285 15.11 -9.35 15.65
C GLU A 285 13.92 -10.26 15.95
N GLY A 286 13.73 -10.66 17.22
CA GLY A 286 12.54 -11.39 17.64
C GLY A 286 11.24 -10.61 17.44
N HIS A 287 11.23 -9.31 17.76
CA HIS A 287 10.10 -8.44 17.48
C HIS A 287 9.86 -8.30 15.97
N LYS A 288 10.92 -8.05 15.18
CA LYS A 288 10.86 -7.98 13.72
C LYS A 288 10.23 -9.25 13.12
N SER A 289 10.68 -10.43 13.55
CA SER A 289 10.12 -11.70 13.06
C SER A 289 8.63 -11.84 13.38
N SER A 290 8.19 -11.37 14.55
CA SER A 290 6.77 -11.37 14.93
C SER A 290 5.94 -10.42 14.06
N VAL A 291 6.44 -9.21 13.80
CA VAL A 291 5.81 -8.20 12.93
C VAL A 291 5.73 -8.71 11.49
N GLU A 292 6.82 -9.28 10.97
CA GLU A 292 6.86 -9.87 9.62
C GLU A 292 5.90 -11.05 9.49
N LEU A 293 5.81 -11.90 10.51
CA LEU A 293 4.86 -13.02 10.53
C LEU A 293 3.42 -12.50 10.48
N ALA A 294 3.06 -11.52 11.31
CA ALA A 294 1.73 -10.90 11.30
C ALA A 294 1.41 -10.27 9.94
N GLY A 295 2.35 -9.53 9.38
CA GLY A 295 2.23 -8.93 8.04
C GLY A 295 2.08 -9.96 6.92
N ASN A 296 2.83 -11.07 6.99
CA ASN A 296 2.76 -12.15 6.00
C ASN A 296 1.45 -12.94 6.13
N LEU A 297 0.96 -13.18 7.34
CA LEU A 297 -0.36 -13.78 7.58
C LEU A 297 -1.47 -12.91 6.97
N PHE A 298 -1.44 -11.61 7.20
CA PHE A 298 -2.43 -10.70 6.63
C PHE A 298 -2.34 -10.63 5.09
N ARG A 299 -1.11 -10.53 4.54
CA ARG A 299 -0.89 -10.59 3.09
C ARG A 299 -1.37 -11.91 2.49
N GLY A 300 -1.15 -13.02 3.19
CA GLY A 300 -1.63 -14.34 2.80
C GLY A 300 -3.15 -14.44 2.83
N LEU A 301 -3.80 -13.89 3.86
CA LEU A 301 -5.25 -13.85 3.96
C LEU A 301 -5.88 -13.03 2.82
N SER A 302 -5.29 -11.85 2.54
CA SER A 302 -5.71 -11.00 1.42
C SER A 302 -5.51 -11.67 0.05
N TYR A 303 -4.37 -12.33 -0.18
CA TYR A 303 -4.14 -13.08 -1.41
C TYR A 303 -5.11 -14.27 -1.53
N GLY A 304 -5.31 -15.01 -0.44
CA GLY A 304 -6.27 -16.10 -0.36
C GLY A 304 -7.70 -15.66 -0.68
N SER A 305 -8.08 -14.43 -0.31
CA SER A 305 -9.42 -13.90 -0.64
C SER A 305 -9.63 -13.70 -2.15
N VAL A 306 -8.60 -13.28 -2.88
CA VAL A 306 -8.63 -13.20 -4.35
C VAL A 306 -8.72 -14.60 -4.95
N LEU A 307 -7.90 -15.54 -4.46
CA LEU A 307 -7.94 -16.92 -4.91
C LEU A 307 -9.32 -17.57 -4.67
N ILE A 308 -9.98 -17.27 -3.55
CA ILE A 308 -11.34 -17.73 -3.26
C ILE A 308 -12.30 -17.22 -4.32
N LEU A 309 -12.28 -15.95 -4.67
CA LEU A 309 -13.17 -15.39 -5.69
C LEU A 309 -13.01 -16.11 -7.03
N ILE A 310 -11.79 -16.30 -7.48
CA ILE A 310 -11.50 -16.98 -8.74
C ILE A 310 -11.89 -18.46 -8.67
N ALA A 311 -11.46 -19.12 -7.59
CA ALA A 311 -11.72 -20.54 -7.38
C ALA A 311 -13.22 -20.85 -7.19
N LEU A 312 -14.01 -19.95 -6.61
CA LEU A 312 -15.47 -20.10 -6.52
C LEU A 312 -16.10 -20.15 -7.92
N GLY A 313 -15.72 -19.22 -8.80
CA GLY A 313 -16.19 -19.24 -10.19
C GLY A 313 -15.82 -20.55 -10.88
N LEU A 314 -14.57 -20.99 -10.72
CA LEU A 314 -14.08 -22.25 -11.28
C LEU A 314 -14.76 -23.47 -10.66
N ALA A 315 -14.96 -23.51 -9.34
CA ALA A 315 -15.60 -24.61 -8.64
C ALA A 315 -17.07 -24.80 -9.06
N ILE A 316 -17.78 -23.69 -9.30
CA ILE A 316 -19.15 -23.73 -9.79
C ILE A 316 -19.21 -24.30 -11.22
N THR A 317 -18.34 -23.85 -12.12
CA THR A 317 -18.31 -24.33 -13.51
C THR A 317 -17.77 -25.76 -13.61
N PHE A 318 -16.68 -26.08 -12.94
CA PHE A 318 -16.10 -27.42 -12.92
C PHE A 318 -16.98 -28.44 -12.20
N GLY A 319 -17.52 -28.06 -11.02
CA GLY A 319 -18.38 -28.94 -10.23
C GLY A 319 -19.71 -29.29 -10.93
N LEU A 320 -20.28 -28.36 -11.73
CA LEU A 320 -21.53 -28.60 -12.45
C LEU A 320 -21.34 -29.33 -13.78
N MET A 321 -20.35 -28.91 -14.56
CA MET A 321 -20.22 -29.36 -15.96
C MET A 321 -19.16 -30.43 -16.14
N GLY A 322 -18.29 -30.64 -15.16
CA GLY A 322 -17.12 -31.52 -15.30
C GLY A 322 -16.12 -31.05 -16.35
N VAL A 323 -16.19 -29.78 -16.77
CA VAL A 323 -15.34 -29.19 -17.80
C VAL A 323 -14.24 -28.39 -17.16
N ILE A 324 -12.99 -28.67 -17.53
CA ILE A 324 -11.84 -27.90 -17.08
C ILE A 324 -11.71 -26.69 -18.01
N ASN A 325 -11.93 -25.51 -17.48
CA ASN A 325 -11.82 -24.26 -18.24
C ASN A 325 -10.48 -23.56 -17.97
N MET A 326 -9.51 -23.71 -18.87
CA MET A 326 -8.22 -23.03 -18.75
C MET A 326 -8.30 -21.52 -19.01
N ALA A 327 -9.31 -21.05 -19.76
CA ALA A 327 -9.51 -19.61 -20.00
C ALA A 327 -10.19 -18.89 -18.83
N HIS A 328 -10.41 -19.57 -17.69
CA HIS A 328 -11.04 -18.94 -16.51
C HIS A 328 -10.17 -17.80 -15.93
N GLY A 329 -8.86 -17.93 -16.01
CA GLY A 329 -7.93 -16.86 -15.64
C GLY A 329 -8.10 -15.60 -16.49
N GLU A 330 -8.38 -15.73 -17.79
CA GLU A 330 -8.58 -14.62 -18.71
C GLU A 330 -9.90 -13.88 -18.47
N LEU A 331 -10.88 -14.52 -17.84
CA LEU A 331 -12.08 -13.83 -17.37
C LEU A 331 -11.77 -12.87 -16.21
N VAL A 332 -10.77 -13.18 -15.40
CA VAL A 332 -10.23 -12.26 -14.38
C VAL A 332 -9.58 -11.05 -15.08
N MET A 333 -8.75 -11.30 -16.07
CA MET A 333 -8.14 -10.27 -16.90
C MET A 333 -9.22 -9.34 -17.50
N ILE A 334 -10.25 -9.89 -18.13
CA ILE A 334 -11.34 -9.10 -18.71
C ILE A 334 -12.01 -8.19 -17.68
N GLY A 335 -12.23 -8.68 -16.46
CA GLY A 335 -12.77 -7.85 -15.37
C GLY A 335 -11.86 -6.68 -15.00
N ALA A 336 -10.54 -6.92 -14.95
CA ALA A 336 -9.56 -5.88 -14.67
C ALA A 336 -9.50 -4.82 -15.80
N TYR A 337 -9.51 -5.25 -17.08
CA TYR A 337 -9.55 -4.34 -18.22
C TYR A 337 -10.88 -3.58 -18.33
N ALA A 338 -12.00 -4.20 -17.99
CA ALA A 338 -13.28 -3.51 -17.90
C ALA A 338 -13.26 -2.40 -16.82
N THR A 339 -12.57 -2.64 -15.71
CA THR A 339 -12.35 -1.62 -14.68
C THR A 339 -11.53 -0.45 -15.22
N TYR A 340 -10.48 -0.73 -15.98
CA TYR A 340 -9.67 0.29 -16.64
C TYR A 340 -10.49 1.13 -17.63
N GLU A 341 -11.34 0.53 -18.46
CA GLU A 341 -12.21 1.28 -19.39
C GLU A 341 -13.18 2.21 -18.64
N VAL A 342 -13.74 1.75 -17.52
CA VAL A 342 -14.59 2.61 -16.68
C VAL A 342 -13.78 3.76 -16.09
N GLN A 343 -12.56 3.51 -15.62
CA GLN A 343 -11.66 4.56 -15.14
C GLN A 343 -11.42 5.62 -16.21
N MET A 344 -11.09 5.20 -17.44
CA MET A 344 -10.85 6.12 -18.56
C MET A 344 -12.10 6.92 -18.94
N TYR A 345 -13.27 6.28 -18.91
CA TYR A 345 -14.55 6.95 -19.18
C TYR A 345 -14.87 8.06 -18.14
N PHE A 346 -14.58 7.82 -16.88
CA PHE A 346 -14.77 8.81 -15.80
C PHE A 346 -13.64 9.85 -15.72
N GLY A 347 -12.55 9.69 -16.47
CA GLY A 347 -11.42 10.61 -16.47
C GLY A 347 -10.63 10.62 -15.15
N HIS A 348 -10.65 9.51 -14.40
CA HIS A 348 -9.86 9.40 -13.16
C HIS A 348 -8.37 9.31 -13.47
N SER A 349 -7.60 10.26 -12.94
CA SER A 349 -6.14 10.34 -13.06
C SER A 349 -5.52 10.68 -11.70
N PRO A 350 -4.18 10.61 -11.55
CA PRO A 350 -3.51 11.07 -10.34
C PRO A 350 -3.80 12.55 -9.99
N GLU A 351 -4.04 13.38 -11.00
CA GLU A 351 -4.33 14.81 -10.90
C GLU A 351 -5.82 15.09 -10.66
N ASN A 352 -6.70 14.28 -11.26
CA ASN A 352 -8.14 14.40 -11.14
C ASN A 352 -8.74 13.16 -10.49
N SER A 353 -8.97 13.21 -9.18
CA SER A 353 -9.45 12.05 -8.41
C SER A 353 -10.97 11.95 -8.42
N VAL A 354 -11.51 11.17 -9.35
CA VAL A 354 -12.94 10.79 -9.40
C VAL A 354 -13.08 9.37 -8.83
N ASN A 355 -13.44 9.25 -7.56
CA ASN A 355 -13.47 7.95 -6.85
C ASN A 355 -14.68 7.08 -7.21
N GLU A 356 -15.75 7.68 -7.71
CA GLU A 356 -17.03 7.04 -8.02
C GLU A 356 -16.89 5.99 -9.12
N TYR A 357 -15.90 6.14 -10.02
CA TYR A 357 -15.68 5.18 -11.10
C TYR A 357 -15.59 3.75 -10.59
N TYR A 358 -15.01 3.57 -9.42
CA TYR A 358 -14.75 2.25 -8.86
C TYR A 358 -16.06 1.53 -8.48
N PHE A 359 -17.08 2.24 -8.01
CA PHE A 359 -18.40 1.66 -7.77
C PHE A 359 -19.08 1.16 -9.06
N PHE A 360 -18.99 1.96 -10.13
CA PHE A 360 -19.56 1.58 -11.43
C PHE A 360 -18.74 0.48 -12.12
N ALA A 361 -17.45 0.40 -11.86
CA ALA A 361 -16.58 -0.63 -12.40
C ALA A 361 -16.97 -2.05 -11.95
N LEU A 362 -17.47 -2.23 -10.73
CA LEU A 362 -17.84 -3.55 -10.20
C LEU A 362 -18.93 -4.25 -11.06
N PRO A 363 -20.12 -3.67 -11.30
CA PRO A 363 -21.12 -4.29 -12.16
C PRO A 363 -20.66 -4.43 -13.61
N VAL A 364 -19.88 -3.49 -14.12
CA VAL A 364 -19.35 -3.55 -15.49
C VAL A 364 -18.36 -4.70 -15.63
N ALA A 365 -17.44 -4.89 -14.69
CA ALA A 365 -16.48 -6.00 -14.67
C ALA A 365 -17.20 -7.36 -14.60
N PHE A 366 -18.23 -7.47 -13.74
CA PHE A 366 -19.06 -8.68 -13.68
C PHE A 366 -19.74 -8.96 -15.02
N LEU A 367 -20.42 -7.98 -15.62
CA LEU A 367 -21.18 -8.15 -16.85
C LEU A 367 -20.26 -8.41 -18.06
N ALA A 368 -19.13 -7.74 -18.16
CA ALA A 368 -18.15 -7.95 -19.23
C ALA A 368 -17.64 -9.39 -19.20
N SER A 369 -17.16 -9.85 -18.07
CA SER A 369 -16.66 -11.23 -17.92
C SER A 369 -17.75 -12.27 -18.06
N ALA A 370 -18.95 -12.03 -17.53
CA ALA A 370 -20.10 -12.91 -17.73
C ALA A 370 -20.51 -13.03 -19.21
N SER A 371 -20.45 -11.92 -19.97
CA SER A 371 -20.78 -11.90 -21.39
C SER A 371 -19.78 -12.73 -22.21
N VAL A 372 -18.47 -12.54 -21.95
CA VAL A 372 -17.42 -13.34 -22.60
C VAL A 372 -17.56 -14.81 -22.20
N GLY A 373 -17.84 -15.11 -20.94
CA GLY A 373 -18.11 -16.46 -20.48
C GLY A 373 -19.31 -17.10 -21.19
N LEU A 374 -20.42 -16.38 -21.38
CA LEU A 374 -21.57 -16.85 -22.15
C LEU A 374 -21.23 -17.13 -23.62
N LEU A 375 -20.40 -16.31 -24.24
CA LEU A 375 -19.90 -16.56 -25.60
C LEU A 375 -19.05 -17.83 -25.65
N MET A 376 -18.15 -18.00 -24.69
CA MET A 376 -17.34 -19.21 -24.57
C MET A 376 -18.22 -20.47 -24.37
N GLU A 377 -19.21 -20.41 -23.48
CA GLU A 377 -20.15 -21.53 -23.30
C GLU A 377 -20.88 -21.86 -24.60
N LYS A 378 -21.40 -20.85 -25.30
CA LYS A 378 -22.21 -21.03 -26.51
C LYS A 378 -21.39 -21.59 -27.69
N PHE A 379 -20.19 -21.11 -27.88
CA PHE A 379 -19.42 -21.43 -29.10
C PHE A 379 -18.40 -22.55 -28.91
N VAL A 380 -17.88 -22.75 -27.67
CA VAL A 380 -16.81 -23.70 -27.41
C VAL A 380 -17.27 -24.80 -26.45
N VAL A 381 -17.57 -24.46 -25.20
CA VAL A 381 -17.73 -25.44 -24.13
C VAL A 381 -18.91 -26.37 -24.37
N ARG A 382 -20.03 -25.86 -24.90
CA ARG A 382 -21.23 -26.62 -25.19
C ARG A 382 -20.98 -27.84 -26.08
N HIS A 383 -20.07 -27.77 -27.03
CA HIS A 383 -19.78 -28.82 -27.98
C HIS A 383 -18.84 -29.88 -27.42
N LEU A 384 -18.25 -29.63 -26.28
CA LEU A 384 -17.20 -30.44 -25.66
C LEU A 384 -17.61 -31.05 -24.30
N TYR A 385 -18.91 -31.02 -23.99
CA TYR A 385 -19.39 -31.72 -22.79
C TYR A 385 -19.06 -33.21 -22.90
N ASN A 386 -18.64 -33.82 -21.78
CA ASN A 386 -18.17 -35.20 -21.66
C ASN A 386 -16.82 -35.51 -22.33
N ARG A 387 -16.07 -34.49 -22.81
CA ARG A 387 -14.75 -34.63 -23.38
C ARG A 387 -13.72 -33.73 -22.68
N PRO A 388 -13.27 -34.12 -21.46
CA PRO A 388 -12.47 -33.21 -20.61
C PRO A 388 -11.17 -32.75 -21.26
N LEU A 389 -10.44 -33.65 -21.96
CA LEU A 389 -9.16 -33.30 -22.59
C LEU A 389 -9.34 -32.34 -23.77
N GLU A 390 -10.37 -32.58 -24.63
CA GLU A 390 -10.67 -31.69 -25.76
C GLU A 390 -11.13 -30.31 -25.25
N SER A 391 -11.92 -30.27 -24.16
CA SER A 391 -12.36 -28.99 -23.57
C SER A 391 -11.20 -28.20 -22.99
N LEU A 392 -10.23 -28.87 -22.37
CA LEU A 392 -9.02 -28.24 -21.81
C LEU A 392 -8.20 -27.59 -22.93
N LEU A 393 -7.93 -28.32 -24.04
CA LEU A 393 -7.18 -27.80 -25.19
C LEU A 393 -7.91 -26.64 -25.88
N ALA A 394 -9.22 -26.78 -26.10
CA ALA A 394 -10.00 -25.74 -26.77
C ALA A 394 -10.07 -24.46 -25.93
N THR A 395 -10.28 -24.58 -24.60
CA THR A 395 -10.31 -23.42 -23.72
C THR A 395 -8.93 -22.78 -23.56
N TRP A 396 -7.84 -23.56 -23.62
CA TRP A 396 -6.49 -23.01 -23.68
C TRP A 396 -6.25 -22.19 -24.96
N GLY A 397 -6.72 -22.69 -26.12
CA GLY A 397 -6.67 -21.92 -27.37
C GLY A 397 -7.46 -20.61 -27.27
N VAL A 398 -8.64 -20.63 -26.62
CA VAL A 398 -9.42 -19.41 -26.35
C VAL A 398 -8.66 -18.45 -25.42
N SER A 399 -7.98 -18.98 -24.39
CA SER A 399 -7.14 -18.17 -23.49
C SER A 399 -6.08 -17.40 -24.28
N LEU A 400 -5.31 -18.08 -25.13
CA LEU A 400 -4.29 -17.44 -25.99
C LEU A 400 -4.88 -16.37 -26.91
N LEU A 401 -6.06 -16.64 -27.47
CA LEU A 401 -6.76 -15.67 -28.33
C LEU A 401 -7.17 -14.43 -27.52
N LEU A 402 -7.75 -14.60 -26.34
CA LEU A 402 -8.16 -13.48 -25.49
C LEU A 402 -6.95 -12.63 -25.04
N ILE A 403 -5.85 -13.27 -24.64
CA ILE A 403 -4.60 -12.56 -24.27
C ILE A 403 -4.14 -11.71 -25.46
N GLN A 404 -4.10 -12.29 -26.66
CA GLN A 404 -3.61 -11.59 -27.84
C GLN A 404 -4.52 -10.44 -28.28
N LEU A 405 -5.85 -10.62 -28.20
CA LEU A 405 -6.81 -9.56 -28.50
C LEU A 405 -6.64 -8.36 -27.54
N VAL A 406 -6.50 -8.63 -26.25
CA VAL A 406 -6.30 -7.58 -25.24
C VAL A 406 -4.94 -6.90 -25.45
N ARG A 407 -3.87 -7.66 -25.73
CA ARG A 407 -2.55 -7.11 -26.01
C ARG A 407 -2.55 -6.18 -27.23
N LEU A 408 -3.24 -6.55 -28.30
CA LEU A 408 -3.36 -5.71 -29.50
C LEU A 408 -4.11 -4.40 -29.24
N ARG A 409 -5.06 -4.40 -28.32
CA ARG A 409 -5.88 -3.20 -28.01
C ARG A 409 -5.22 -2.28 -27.01
N TYR A 410 -4.54 -2.82 -25.98
CA TYR A 410 -4.08 -2.08 -24.80
C TYR A 410 -2.56 -2.11 -24.59
N GLY A 411 -1.85 -2.97 -25.31
CA GLY A 411 -0.42 -3.20 -25.09
C GLY A 411 -0.13 -4.19 -23.96
N ASP A 412 1.12 -4.18 -23.46
CA ASP A 412 1.59 -5.19 -22.52
C ASP A 412 1.35 -4.83 -21.05
N ASN A 413 1.13 -3.57 -20.73
CA ASN A 413 0.91 -3.15 -19.35
C ASN A 413 0.03 -1.92 -19.27
N ILE A 414 -0.95 -1.95 -18.39
CA ILE A 414 -1.79 -0.79 -18.06
C ILE A 414 -1.79 -0.55 -16.56
N GLY A 415 -1.86 0.73 -16.18
CA GLY A 415 -2.04 1.14 -14.79
C GLY A 415 -3.49 1.48 -14.49
N VAL A 416 -4.08 0.85 -13.49
CA VAL A 416 -5.32 1.31 -12.89
C VAL A 416 -4.95 2.12 -11.65
N ASN A 417 -5.36 3.38 -11.62
CA ASN A 417 -5.10 4.28 -10.50
C ASN A 417 -6.07 3.95 -9.37
N ALA A 418 -5.54 3.50 -8.25
CA ALA A 418 -6.37 3.19 -7.09
C ALA A 418 -7.12 4.44 -6.59
N PRO A 419 -8.41 4.30 -6.19
CA PRO A 419 -9.17 5.38 -5.56
C PRO A 419 -8.45 5.92 -4.32
N THR A 420 -8.67 7.20 -3.98
CA THR A 420 -7.99 7.84 -2.85
C THR A 420 -8.27 7.15 -1.52
N TRP A 421 -9.49 6.65 -1.31
CA TRP A 421 -9.88 5.90 -0.10
C TRP A 421 -9.15 4.55 0.06
N ALA A 422 -8.63 3.98 -1.03
CA ALA A 422 -7.87 2.72 -0.99
C ALA A 422 -6.38 2.93 -0.68
N ARG A 423 -5.92 4.19 -0.69
CA ARG A 423 -4.55 4.57 -0.34
C ARG A 423 -4.39 4.62 1.17
N GLY A 424 -3.19 4.37 1.66
CA GLY A 424 -2.91 4.29 3.09
C GLY A 424 -3.35 2.98 3.72
N GLY A 425 -3.48 2.95 5.03
CA GLY A 425 -3.85 1.75 5.78
C GLY A 425 -4.15 2.04 7.24
N TYR A 426 -4.76 1.08 7.91
CA TYR A 426 -4.98 1.10 9.34
C TYR A 426 -3.72 0.61 10.06
N GLU A 427 -3.13 1.45 10.88
CA GLU A 427 -1.96 1.12 11.67
C GLU A 427 -2.40 0.47 12.99
N ILE A 428 -2.16 -0.84 13.13
CA ILE A 428 -2.39 -1.56 14.39
C ILE A 428 -1.27 -1.27 15.38
N SER A 429 -0.06 -1.20 14.86
CA SER A 429 1.16 -0.87 15.58
C SER A 429 2.03 -0.08 14.62
N GLN A 430 3.03 0.63 15.12
CA GLN A 430 3.91 1.47 14.30
C GLN A 430 4.61 0.71 13.17
N ASP A 431 4.81 -0.60 13.36
CA ASP A 431 5.45 -1.48 12.39
C ASP A 431 4.45 -2.32 11.58
N VAL A 432 3.15 -2.33 11.93
CA VAL A 432 2.12 -3.14 11.27
C VAL A 432 1.03 -2.25 10.72
N VAL A 433 1.09 -2.02 9.42
CA VAL A 433 0.06 -1.30 8.66
C VAL A 433 -0.77 -2.30 7.86
N LEU A 434 -2.09 -2.23 8.01
CA LEU A 434 -3.06 -2.98 7.20
C LEU A 434 -3.56 -2.09 6.05
N PRO A 435 -3.10 -2.25 4.81
CA PRO A 435 -3.53 -1.41 3.69
C PRO A 435 -5.05 -1.51 3.46
N PHE A 436 -5.73 -0.38 3.32
CA PHE A 436 -7.17 -0.32 3.08
C PHE A 436 -7.58 -1.11 1.83
N ALA A 437 -6.77 -1.08 0.78
CA ALA A 437 -6.97 -1.88 -0.43
C ALA A 437 -7.13 -3.38 -0.14
N ARG A 438 -6.32 -3.92 0.78
CA ARG A 438 -6.38 -5.35 1.16
C ARG A 438 -7.57 -5.67 2.05
N LEU A 439 -7.96 -4.74 2.95
CA LEU A 439 -9.17 -4.87 3.76
C LEU A 439 -10.42 -4.87 2.86
N TYR A 440 -10.45 -3.99 1.85
CA TYR A 440 -11.52 -3.97 0.86
C TYR A 440 -11.65 -5.31 0.11
N LEU A 441 -10.52 -5.91 -0.31
CA LEU A 441 -10.52 -7.22 -0.98
C LEU A 441 -11.11 -8.33 -0.10
N LEU A 442 -10.77 -8.35 1.18
CA LEU A 442 -11.34 -9.30 2.14
C LEU A 442 -12.86 -9.11 2.26
N ALA A 443 -13.31 -7.86 2.38
CA ALA A 443 -14.74 -7.54 2.46
C ALA A 443 -15.48 -7.91 1.16
N LEU A 444 -14.92 -7.58 0.00
CA LEU A 444 -15.47 -7.93 -1.31
C LEU A 444 -15.59 -9.45 -1.47
N SER A 445 -14.55 -10.19 -1.10
CA SER A 445 -14.57 -11.66 -1.15
C SER A 445 -15.66 -12.23 -0.24
N ALA A 446 -15.77 -11.74 0.99
CA ALA A 446 -16.83 -12.17 1.91
C ALA A 446 -18.24 -11.87 1.37
N ALA A 447 -18.45 -10.70 0.78
CA ALA A 447 -19.71 -10.32 0.16
C ALA A 447 -20.06 -11.25 -1.02
N CYS A 448 -19.09 -11.52 -1.91
CA CYS A 448 -19.30 -12.45 -3.04
C CYS A 448 -19.57 -13.89 -2.60
N VAL A 449 -18.84 -14.40 -1.61
CA VAL A 449 -19.08 -15.71 -1.02
C VAL A 449 -20.50 -15.79 -0.46
N SER A 450 -20.92 -14.77 0.28
CA SER A 450 -22.28 -14.69 0.84
C SER A 450 -23.35 -14.66 -0.24
N PHE A 451 -23.10 -13.89 -1.29
CA PHE A 451 -23.98 -13.76 -2.46
C PHE A 451 -24.15 -15.11 -3.18
N ILE A 452 -23.03 -15.82 -3.42
CA ILE A 452 -23.06 -17.15 -4.05
C ILE A 452 -23.76 -18.16 -3.16
N TYR A 453 -23.46 -18.17 -1.87
CA TYR A 453 -24.11 -19.03 -0.90
C TYR A 453 -25.63 -18.81 -0.92
N PHE A 454 -26.07 -17.54 -0.93
CA PHE A 454 -27.49 -17.18 -1.03
C PHE A 454 -28.11 -17.70 -2.34
N ILE A 455 -27.47 -17.46 -3.50
CA ILE A 455 -27.97 -17.94 -4.78
C ILE A 455 -28.11 -19.48 -4.77
N ILE A 456 -27.04 -20.19 -4.39
CA ILE A 456 -26.99 -21.64 -4.47
C ILE A 456 -27.94 -22.29 -3.45
N ARG A 457 -28.06 -21.78 -2.21
CA ARG A 457 -28.83 -22.41 -1.14
C ARG A 457 -30.26 -21.94 -1.05
N LYS A 458 -30.56 -20.69 -1.39
CA LYS A 458 -31.84 -20.04 -1.11
C LYS A 458 -32.72 -19.78 -2.35
N THR A 459 -32.18 -19.90 -3.58
CA THR A 459 -32.94 -19.60 -4.80
C THR A 459 -33.39 -20.85 -5.55
N ARG A 460 -34.48 -20.71 -6.37
CA ARG A 460 -34.93 -21.75 -7.27
C ARG A 460 -33.87 -22.16 -8.30
N LYS A 461 -33.09 -21.18 -8.80
CA LYS A 461 -31.98 -21.44 -9.72
C LYS A 461 -30.88 -22.26 -9.07
N GLY A 462 -30.54 -21.97 -7.82
CA GLY A 462 -29.58 -22.76 -7.05
C GLY A 462 -30.04 -24.20 -6.82
N MET A 463 -31.33 -24.41 -6.60
CA MET A 463 -31.90 -25.76 -6.50
C MET A 463 -31.74 -26.54 -7.82
N LEU A 464 -32.00 -25.90 -8.97
CA LEU A 464 -31.82 -26.51 -10.30
C LEU A 464 -30.35 -26.84 -10.58
N ILE A 465 -29.43 -25.95 -10.18
CA ILE A 465 -27.98 -26.17 -10.26
C ILE A 465 -27.62 -27.45 -9.49
N ARG A 466 -28.00 -27.55 -8.21
CA ARG A 466 -27.68 -28.73 -7.38
C ARG A 466 -28.29 -30.01 -7.92
N ALA A 467 -29.52 -29.97 -8.42
CA ALA A 467 -30.17 -31.12 -9.04
C ALA A 467 -29.40 -31.60 -10.29
N THR A 468 -28.98 -30.67 -11.14
CA THR A 468 -28.21 -30.99 -12.35
C THR A 468 -26.81 -31.51 -12.00
N MET A 469 -26.18 -31.02 -10.92
CA MET A 469 -24.90 -31.54 -10.40
C MET A 469 -25.00 -32.99 -9.91
N GLN A 470 -26.11 -33.35 -9.25
CA GLN A 470 -26.28 -34.70 -8.73
C GLN A 470 -26.52 -35.73 -9.86
N ASN A 471 -27.43 -35.43 -10.77
CA ASN A 471 -27.68 -36.29 -11.93
C ASN A 471 -28.32 -35.48 -13.07
N ARG A 472 -27.51 -35.21 -14.09
CA ARG A 472 -27.86 -34.40 -15.25
C ARG A 472 -29.01 -35.03 -16.08
N ASP A 473 -28.92 -36.35 -16.32
CA ASP A 473 -29.88 -37.07 -17.14
C ASP A 473 -31.23 -37.15 -16.45
N MET A 474 -31.24 -37.45 -15.16
CA MET A 474 -32.46 -37.45 -14.36
C MET A 474 -33.10 -36.06 -14.28
N ALA A 475 -32.29 -35.00 -14.07
CA ALA A 475 -32.84 -33.64 -14.04
C ALA A 475 -33.47 -33.28 -15.41
N SER A 476 -32.82 -33.66 -16.52
CA SER A 476 -33.37 -33.46 -17.85
C SER A 476 -34.70 -34.22 -18.06
N SER A 477 -34.76 -35.48 -17.62
CA SER A 477 -35.95 -36.31 -17.70
C SER A 477 -37.12 -35.75 -16.88
N LEU A 478 -36.83 -35.05 -15.79
CA LEU A 478 -37.83 -34.34 -14.97
C LEU A 478 -38.20 -32.95 -15.52
N GLY A 479 -37.81 -32.62 -16.74
CA GLY A 479 -38.17 -31.38 -17.44
C GLY A 479 -37.29 -30.17 -17.15
N VAL A 480 -36.18 -30.34 -16.45
CA VAL A 480 -35.22 -29.25 -16.24
C VAL A 480 -34.49 -28.93 -17.54
N ARG A 481 -34.56 -27.67 -18.00
CA ARG A 481 -33.82 -27.19 -19.17
C ARG A 481 -32.33 -27.02 -18.79
N THR A 482 -31.58 -28.13 -18.78
CA THR A 482 -30.19 -28.17 -18.32
C THR A 482 -29.30 -27.13 -19.06
N ARG A 483 -29.56 -26.88 -20.35
CA ARG A 483 -28.86 -25.84 -21.15
C ARG A 483 -28.96 -24.43 -20.54
N ASN A 484 -30.14 -24.08 -19.97
CA ASN A 484 -30.30 -22.76 -19.34
C ASN A 484 -29.62 -22.70 -17.97
N VAL A 485 -29.57 -23.84 -17.29
CA VAL A 485 -28.81 -23.96 -16.02
C VAL A 485 -27.32 -23.79 -16.31
N ASP A 486 -26.79 -24.47 -17.32
CA ASP A 486 -25.38 -24.38 -17.73
C ASP A 486 -24.97 -22.94 -18.06
N ARG A 487 -25.76 -22.26 -18.93
CA ARG A 487 -25.52 -20.85 -19.28
C ARG A 487 -25.49 -19.93 -18.07
N PHE A 488 -26.51 -20.08 -17.19
CA PHE A 488 -26.58 -19.25 -16.00
C PHE A 488 -25.38 -19.49 -15.07
N THR A 489 -25.01 -20.76 -14.89
CA THR A 489 -23.89 -21.16 -14.04
C THR A 489 -22.57 -20.66 -14.59
N PHE A 490 -22.36 -20.78 -15.91
CA PHE A 490 -21.15 -20.31 -16.58
C PHE A 490 -21.04 -18.79 -16.51
N ALA A 491 -22.15 -18.07 -16.76
CA ALA A 491 -22.21 -16.61 -16.62
C ALA A 491 -21.90 -16.15 -15.19
N LEU A 492 -22.48 -16.84 -14.20
CA LEU A 492 -22.24 -16.52 -12.79
C LEU A 492 -20.77 -16.74 -12.42
N GLY A 493 -20.21 -17.90 -12.74
CA GLY A 493 -18.80 -18.21 -12.46
C GLY A 493 -17.83 -17.26 -13.13
N SER A 494 -18.08 -16.97 -14.42
CA SER A 494 -17.29 -16.01 -15.21
C SER A 494 -17.40 -14.59 -14.66
N GLY A 495 -18.60 -14.16 -14.29
CA GLY A 495 -18.81 -12.82 -13.71
C GLY A 495 -18.07 -12.63 -12.39
N ILE A 496 -18.03 -13.67 -11.54
CA ILE A 496 -17.28 -13.62 -10.28
C ILE A 496 -15.77 -13.57 -10.52
N ALA A 497 -15.26 -14.29 -11.52
CA ALA A 497 -13.88 -14.15 -11.96
C ALA A 497 -13.58 -12.70 -12.38
N GLY A 498 -14.51 -12.05 -13.08
CA GLY A 498 -14.40 -10.62 -13.41
C GLY A 498 -14.35 -9.72 -12.18
N VAL A 499 -15.16 -10.00 -11.16
CA VAL A 499 -15.11 -9.27 -9.87
C VAL A 499 -13.77 -9.48 -9.16
N ALA A 500 -13.17 -10.67 -9.25
CA ALA A 500 -11.82 -10.90 -8.72
C ALA A 500 -10.77 -10.04 -9.45
N GLY A 501 -10.89 -9.92 -10.77
CA GLY A 501 -10.05 -9.03 -11.57
C GLY A 501 -10.21 -7.56 -11.20
N TYR A 502 -11.45 -7.09 -11.06
CA TYR A 502 -11.75 -5.77 -10.54
C TYR A 502 -11.10 -5.54 -9.16
N GLY A 503 -11.29 -6.46 -8.20
CA GLY A 503 -10.68 -6.34 -6.89
C GLY A 503 -9.14 -6.30 -6.93
N TRP A 504 -8.52 -7.06 -7.85
CA TRP A 504 -7.07 -7.08 -7.99
C TRP A 504 -6.48 -5.73 -8.44
N THR A 505 -7.22 -4.93 -9.21
CA THR A 505 -6.71 -3.67 -9.78
C THR A 505 -6.20 -2.67 -8.75
N ILE A 506 -6.68 -2.71 -7.51
CA ILE A 506 -6.21 -1.81 -6.44
C ILE A 506 -4.97 -2.30 -5.68
N VAL A 507 -4.54 -3.54 -5.92
CA VAL A 507 -3.40 -4.15 -5.21
C VAL A 507 -2.26 -4.50 -6.15
N GLY A 508 -2.57 -4.85 -7.40
CA GLY A 508 -1.59 -5.35 -8.36
C GLY A 508 -1.70 -4.72 -9.74
N GLY A 509 -0.63 -4.85 -10.51
CA GLY A 509 -0.60 -4.43 -11.91
C GLY A 509 -1.52 -5.29 -12.79
N VAL A 510 -1.97 -4.71 -13.89
CA VAL A 510 -2.84 -5.36 -14.88
C VAL A 510 -2.06 -5.61 -16.15
N THR A 511 -1.91 -6.89 -16.51
CA THR A 511 -1.23 -7.33 -17.72
C THR A 511 -2.11 -8.31 -18.49
N PRO A 512 -1.97 -8.43 -19.83
CA PRO A 512 -2.80 -9.33 -20.62
C PRO A 512 -2.69 -10.81 -20.23
N ASP A 513 -1.57 -11.21 -19.65
CA ASP A 513 -1.29 -12.60 -19.26
C ASP A 513 -1.44 -12.86 -17.75
N MET A 514 -1.99 -11.88 -16.98
CA MET A 514 -2.15 -12.01 -15.54
C MET A 514 -2.98 -13.23 -15.14
N GLY A 515 -3.99 -13.57 -15.93
CA GLY A 515 -4.85 -14.73 -15.70
C GLY A 515 -4.07 -16.03 -15.67
N THR A 516 -3.33 -16.30 -16.73
CA THR A 516 -2.51 -17.52 -16.88
C THR A 516 -1.31 -17.52 -15.94
N LYS A 517 -0.59 -16.40 -15.81
CA LYS A 517 0.65 -16.36 -15.03
C LYS A 517 0.42 -16.32 -13.51
N LEU A 518 -0.61 -15.59 -13.05
CA LEU A 518 -0.76 -15.33 -11.63
C LEU A 518 -1.81 -16.23 -10.96
N PHE A 519 -2.93 -16.55 -11.64
CA PHE A 519 -4.12 -17.00 -10.93
C PHE A 519 -4.61 -18.39 -11.29
N ILE A 520 -4.52 -18.81 -12.58
CA ILE A 520 -5.22 -20.04 -13.00
C ILE A 520 -4.72 -21.28 -12.27
N VAL A 521 -3.40 -21.43 -12.14
CA VAL A 521 -2.79 -22.59 -11.48
C VAL A 521 -3.17 -22.61 -10.00
N ASP A 522 -2.97 -21.50 -9.30
CA ASP A 522 -3.24 -21.40 -7.86
C ASP A 522 -4.73 -21.62 -7.56
N SER A 523 -5.63 -21.07 -8.40
CA SER A 523 -7.08 -21.26 -8.25
C SER A 523 -7.53 -22.68 -8.54
N PHE A 524 -6.90 -23.34 -9.50
CA PHE A 524 -7.16 -24.76 -9.77
C PHE A 524 -6.69 -25.63 -8.58
N LEU A 525 -5.54 -25.33 -8.01
CA LEU A 525 -5.04 -26.00 -6.81
C LEU A 525 -6.00 -25.80 -5.61
N VAL A 526 -6.57 -24.60 -5.45
CA VAL A 526 -7.58 -24.31 -4.42
C VAL A 526 -8.81 -25.20 -4.61
N VAL A 527 -9.33 -25.33 -5.82
CA VAL A 527 -10.54 -26.14 -6.09
C VAL A 527 -10.26 -27.64 -5.86
N VAL A 528 -9.11 -28.13 -6.32
CA VAL A 528 -8.78 -29.56 -6.18
C VAL A 528 -8.44 -29.90 -4.72
N ALA A 529 -7.65 -29.07 -4.04
CA ALA A 529 -7.32 -29.28 -2.62
C ALA A 529 -8.55 -29.12 -1.72
N GLY A 530 -9.47 -28.22 -2.07
CA GLY A 530 -10.71 -28.01 -1.33
C GLY A 530 -11.73 -29.14 -1.48
N GLY A 531 -11.74 -29.78 -2.63
CA GLY A 531 -12.74 -30.77 -3.05
C GLY A 531 -13.72 -30.19 -4.06
N VAL A 532 -13.80 -30.81 -5.22
CA VAL A 532 -14.58 -30.30 -6.37
C VAL A 532 -16.07 -30.20 -6.03
N GLY A 533 -16.65 -29.01 -6.19
CA GLY A 533 -18.07 -28.75 -5.96
C GLY A 533 -18.46 -28.42 -4.51
N GLU A 534 -17.51 -28.43 -3.56
CA GLU A 534 -17.77 -28.09 -2.16
C GLU A 534 -17.30 -26.67 -1.83
N LEU A 535 -18.25 -25.75 -1.58
CA LEU A 535 -17.94 -24.33 -1.27
C LEU A 535 -17.08 -24.16 -0.02
N ALA A 536 -17.36 -24.94 1.04
CA ALA A 536 -16.57 -24.86 2.27
C ALA A 536 -15.12 -25.29 2.05
N GLY A 537 -14.91 -26.29 1.17
CA GLY A 537 -13.59 -26.72 0.77
C GLY A 537 -12.80 -25.63 0.07
N VAL A 538 -13.40 -24.95 -0.89
CA VAL A 538 -12.80 -23.83 -1.61
C VAL A 538 -12.41 -22.68 -0.67
N LEU A 539 -13.25 -22.36 0.32
CA LEU A 539 -12.94 -21.32 1.31
C LEU A 539 -11.73 -21.70 2.17
N CYS A 540 -11.74 -22.90 2.76
CA CYS A 540 -10.64 -23.33 3.61
C CYS A 540 -9.33 -23.48 2.84
N SER A 541 -9.36 -24.09 1.65
CA SER A 541 -8.17 -24.27 0.82
C SER A 541 -7.65 -22.96 0.26
N GLY A 542 -8.53 -22.03 -0.15
CA GLY A 542 -8.13 -20.73 -0.66
C GLY A 542 -7.41 -19.88 0.38
N LEU A 543 -7.94 -19.81 1.61
CA LEU A 543 -7.25 -19.14 2.72
C LEU A 543 -5.93 -19.86 3.07
N GLY A 544 -5.97 -21.19 3.17
CA GLY A 544 -4.79 -21.99 3.50
C GLY A 544 -3.66 -21.82 2.48
N ILE A 545 -3.97 -21.94 1.19
CA ILE A 545 -3.00 -21.77 0.09
C ILE A 545 -2.48 -20.34 0.07
N GLY A 546 -3.35 -19.33 0.22
CA GLY A 546 -2.95 -17.93 0.27
C GLY A 546 -1.96 -17.64 1.41
N VAL A 547 -2.24 -18.15 2.60
CA VAL A 547 -1.36 -17.99 3.78
C VAL A 547 -0.05 -18.74 3.59
N ILE A 548 -0.10 -20.01 3.18
CA ILE A 548 1.10 -20.85 2.96
C ILE A 548 2.02 -20.19 1.92
N THR A 549 1.46 -19.67 0.82
CA THR A 549 2.24 -18.98 -0.22
C THR A 549 3.02 -17.80 0.37
N LYS A 550 2.34 -16.95 1.15
CA LYS A 550 2.97 -15.74 1.72
C LYS A 550 3.88 -16.01 2.93
N LEU A 551 3.80 -17.19 3.53
CA LEU A 551 4.76 -17.64 4.54
C LEU A 551 6.02 -18.27 3.94
N ILE A 552 5.90 -18.93 2.77
CA ILE A 552 7.04 -19.56 2.10
C ILE A 552 7.91 -18.53 1.35
N GLU A 553 7.29 -17.54 0.71
CA GLU A 553 8.00 -16.56 -0.13
C GLU A 553 9.19 -15.84 0.56
N PRO A 554 9.10 -15.40 1.82
CA PRO A 554 10.20 -14.71 2.49
C PRO A 554 11.22 -15.64 3.17
N LEU A 555 11.06 -16.96 3.09
CA LEU A 555 12.01 -17.89 3.72
C LEU A 555 13.37 -17.84 3.01
N GLU A 556 14.41 -17.81 3.82
CA GLU A 556 15.80 -17.85 3.36
C GLU A 556 16.44 -19.20 3.70
N PHE A 557 17.07 -19.81 2.72
CA PHE A 557 17.82 -21.05 2.86
C PHE A 557 19.26 -20.83 2.39
N GLY A 558 20.22 -20.90 3.30
CA GLY A 558 21.64 -20.81 2.95
C GLY A 558 22.05 -19.53 2.23
N GLY A 559 21.41 -18.37 2.54
CA GLY A 559 21.65 -17.09 1.89
C GLY A 559 20.86 -16.89 0.58
N PHE A 560 20.00 -17.83 0.22
CA PHE A 560 19.10 -17.73 -0.94
C PHE A 560 17.66 -17.52 -0.46
N THR A 561 17.05 -16.40 -0.87
CA THR A 561 15.62 -16.12 -0.61
C THR A 561 14.77 -16.92 -1.61
N ILE A 562 13.80 -17.69 -1.14
CA ILE A 562 12.93 -18.52 -1.98
C ILE A 562 12.20 -17.68 -3.03
N GLY A 563 11.63 -16.54 -2.62
CA GLY A 563 10.93 -15.64 -3.52
C GLY A 563 9.63 -16.21 -4.12
N PRO A 564 8.89 -15.40 -4.93
CA PRO A 564 7.56 -15.79 -5.43
C PRO A 564 7.57 -16.97 -6.40
N VAL A 565 8.62 -17.13 -7.22
CA VAL A 565 8.71 -18.19 -8.24
C VAL A 565 8.91 -19.55 -7.58
N TRP A 566 9.93 -19.67 -6.74
CA TRP A 566 10.20 -20.91 -6.01
C TRP A 566 9.12 -21.22 -4.98
N GLY A 567 8.50 -20.20 -4.39
CA GLY A 567 7.34 -20.36 -3.51
C GLY A 567 6.19 -21.10 -4.20
N LYS A 568 5.88 -20.77 -5.46
CA LYS A 568 4.87 -21.48 -6.27
C LYS A 568 5.26 -22.92 -6.58
N VAL A 569 6.53 -23.19 -6.89
CA VAL A 569 7.02 -24.56 -7.15
C VAL A 569 6.90 -25.44 -5.89
N ILE A 570 7.29 -24.90 -4.74
CA ILE A 570 7.18 -25.61 -3.46
C ILE A 570 5.70 -25.86 -3.11
N LEU A 571 4.85 -24.85 -3.29
CA LEU A 571 3.41 -24.97 -3.08
C LEU A 571 2.80 -26.09 -3.96
N LEU A 572 3.14 -26.11 -5.25
CA LEU A 572 2.67 -27.12 -6.18
C LEU A 572 3.09 -28.51 -5.71
N ALA A 573 4.36 -28.70 -5.35
CA ALA A 573 4.87 -29.98 -4.84
C ALA A 573 4.13 -30.42 -3.57
N LEU A 574 3.89 -29.49 -2.64
CA LEU A 574 3.15 -29.77 -1.40
C LEU A 574 1.72 -30.21 -1.68
N ILE A 575 1.03 -29.54 -2.62
CA ILE A 575 -0.36 -29.87 -2.96
C ILE A 575 -0.43 -31.20 -3.72
N VAL A 576 0.53 -31.49 -4.62
CA VAL A 576 0.62 -32.80 -5.28
C VAL A 576 0.80 -33.92 -4.25
N ALA A 577 1.67 -33.73 -3.28
CA ALA A 577 1.84 -34.70 -2.17
C ALA A 577 0.56 -34.82 -1.34
N PHE A 578 -0.13 -33.71 -1.05
CA PHE A 578 -1.41 -33.71 -0.33
C PHE A 578 -2.50 -34.51 -1.08
N ILE A 579 -2.62 -34.31 -2.41
CA ILE A 579 -3.63 -35.00 -3.23
C ILE A 579 -3.33 -36.51 -3.30
N GLN A 580 -2.05 -36.91 -3.33
CA GLN A 580 -1.69 -38.34 -3.26
C GLN A 580 -2.17 -38.98 -1.94
N TYR A 581 -2.11 -38.21 -0.84
CA TYR A 581 -2.58 -38.69 0.47
C TYR A 581 -4.10 -38.60 0.63
N LYS A 582 -4.71 -37.50 0.12
CA LYS A 582 -6.18 -37.26 0.15
C LYS A 582 -6.73 -36.90 -1.24
N PRO A 583 -7.00 -37.90 -2.08
CA PRO A 583 -7.44 -37.65 -3.47
C PRO A 583 -8.81 -36.98 -3.57
N ALA A 584 -9.66 -37.07 -2.55
CA ALA A 584 -10.96 -36.41 -2.49
C ALA A 584 -10.89 -34.93 -2.02
N GLY A 585 -9.69 -34.41 -1.70
CA GLY A 585 -9.50 -33.07 -1.14
C GLY A 585 -9.82 -33.00 0.36
N LEU A 586 -9.90 -31.76 0.89
CA LEU A 586 -10.21 -31.50 2.31
C LEU A 586 -11.64 -31.94 2.66
N PHE A 587 -12.59 -31.69 1.76
CA PHE A 587 -14.00 -32.03 1.92
C PHE A 587 -14.41 -32.95 0.77
N ALA A 588 -14.62 -34.22 1.10
CA ALA A 588 -15.09 -35.18 0.11
C ALA A 588 -16.51 -34.81 -0.36
N PRO A 589 -16.81 -34.87 -1.67
CA PRO A 589 -18.13 -34.60 -2.18
C PRO A 589 -19.15 -35.59 -1.58
N LYS A 590 -20.22 -35.04 -1.02
CA LYS A 590 -21.36 -35.84 -0.47
C LYS A 590 -22.28 -36.26 -1.61
N GLY A 591 -22.22 -37.51 -2.03
CA GLY A 591 -23.09 -38.06 -3.06
C GLY A 591 -22.43 -39.18 -3.88
N ARG A 592 -23.07 -39.63 -4.95
CA ARG A 592 -22.67 -40.75 -5.82
C ARG A 592 -21.28 -40.67 -6.43
N LEU A 593 -20.64 -39.48 -6.43
CA LEU A 593 -19.25 -39.27 -6.82
C LEU A 593 -18.25 -39.68 -5.73
N GLY A 594 -18.72 -39.81 -4.46
CA GLY A 594 -17.90 -40.27 -3.34
C GLY A 594 -17.86 -41.81 -3.18
N ASP A 595 -18.78 -42.55 -3.78
CA ASP A 595 -18.93 -44.01 -3.61
C ASP A 595 -18.13 -44.84 -4.64
N LYS A 596 -17.37 -44.20 -5.56
CA LYS A 596 -16.41 -44.92 -6.39
C LYS A 596 -15.06 -44.95 -5.67
N LYS A 597 -14.94 -45.85 -4.69
CA LYS A 597 -13.68 -46.41 -4.24
C LYS A 597 -13.29 -47.60 -5.10
#